data_646533c0feffa36fa51385d1033c78e8
#
_entry.id   646533c0feffa36fa51385d1033c78e8
#
_cell.length_a   1.000
_cell.length_b   1.000
_cell.length_c   1.000
_cell.angle_alpha   90.00
_cell.angle_beta   90.00
_cell.angle_gamma   90.00
#
_symmetry.space_group_name_H-M   'P 1'
#
loop_
_entity.id
_entity.type
_entity.pdbx_description
1 polymer ?
#
loop_
_entity_poly.entity_id
_entity_poly.type
_entity_poly.pdbx_seq_one_letter_code
_entity_poly.pdbx_strand_id
1 'polypeptide(L)'
;MKNILFYGDNLDAMKYLIENGFKNKIDLVYIDPPFLTREKYFLRTRHSQELAFDDTFRGQNPIKIYLNSMYPRLQSIQHLISPLGSIFIHLDWHMVHYVKVVMDELFGYSNFRNEIMIKRGRRKNLLYQFKSIDRMHVANDSILWYSKDHSARFSLPMTENTVPSKWMGFWSNVDRPTMRYNLLGYVPERGQWKWTRARALEAVKNYKIYERCFPEIPLEEYWLQTGKKLEFIRKRDGVKYAEYWIPPKNKTVLDNVWLDVESYGYSTGYQTEKHEQLLERIIGQFSCPNGLIADFFCGSGTSLVVAARLARNWIGCDSSPQAIYVARQRLSGTNFKLIKLI
;
A
#
# COMPACT_ATOMS: atom_id res chain seq x y z
N MET A 1 9.63 11.52 21.34
CA MET A 1 10.90 11.72 20.58
C MET A 1 10.74 12.99 19.75
N LYS A 2 11.78 13.80 19.51
CA LYS A 2 11.64 14.99 18.65
C LYS A 2 11.79 14.57 17.19
N ASN A 3 10.94 15.08 16.30
CA ASN A 3 11.10 14.90 14.86
C ASN A 3 12.40 15.55 14.38
N ILE A 4 13.02 14.98 13.35
CA ILE A 4 14.32 15.43 12.82
C ILE A 4 14.23 15.56 11.30
N LEU A 5 14.66 16.69 10.77
CA LEU A 5 14.88 16.91 9.36
C LEU A 5 16.39 17.12 9.11
N PHE A 6 17.00 16.28 8.30
CA PHE A 6 18.39 16.43 7.88
C PHE A 6 18.46 17.12 6.52
N TYR A 7 19.41 18.03 6.38
CA TYR A 7 19.80 18.63 5.13
C TYR A 7 21.23 18.21 4.78
N GLY A 8 21.41 17.35 3.80
CA GLY A 8 22.70 16.82 3.36
C GLY A 8 22.58 15.41 2.77
N ASP A 9 23.69 14.72 2.63
CA ASP A 9 23.72 13.33 2.15
C ASP A 9 23.03 12.39 3.15
N ASN A 10 22.18 11.53 2.65
CA ASN A 10 21.41 10.64 3.51
C ASN A 10 22.24 9.50 4.11
N LEU A 11 23.37 9.12 3.49
CA LEU A 11 24.27 8.15 4.09
C LEU A 11 24.93 8.73 5.36
N ASP A 12 25.27 10.01 5.35
CA ASP A 12 25.82 10.70 6.52
C ASP A 12 24.75 10.92 7.59
N ALA A 13 23.49 11.22 7.19
CA ALA A 13 22.36 11.26 8.11
C ALA A 13 22.16 9.90 8.81
N MET A 14 22.22 8.79 8.07
CA MET A 14 22.05 7.45 8.62
C MET A 14 23.22 7.05 9.53
N LYS A 15 24.47 7.40 9.20
CA LYS A 15 25.62 7.21 10.08
C LYS A 15 25.44 7.98 11.39
N TYR A 16 25.08 9.27 11.30
CA TYR A 16 24.78 10.09 12.48
C TYR A 16 23.72 9.42 13.36
N LEU A 17 22.63 8.90 12.77
CA LEU A 17 21.57 8.22 13.52
C LEU A 17 22.08 6.95 14.21
N ILE A 18 22.87 6.12 13.53
CA ILE A 18 23.44 4.89 14.09
C ILE A 18 24.32 5.21 15.31
N GLU A 19 25.19 6.23 15.20
CA GLU A 19 26.08 6.69 16.26
C GLU A 19 25.33 7.32 17.43
N ASN A 20 24.17 7.92 17.19
CA ASN A 20 23.33 8.56 18.20
C ASN A 20 22.19 7.66 18.74
N GLY A 21 22.33 6.34 18.64
CA GLY A 21 21.49 5.38 19.35
C GLY A 21 20.17 5.04 18.66
N PHE A 22 20.02 5.33 17.36
CA PHE A 22 18.81 4.98 16.59
C PHE A 22 18.88 3.58 15.97
N LYS A 23 19.95 2.81 16.20
CA LYS A 23 20.04 1.42 15.73
C LYS A 23 18.85 0.61 16.24
N ASN A 24 18.16 -0.08 15.34
CA ASN A 24 16.97 -0.90 15.63
C ASN A 24 15.78 -0.11 16.24
N LYS A 25 15.58 1.15 15.84
CA LYS A 25 14.54 2.01 16.41
C LYS A 25 13.44 2.45 15.44
N ILE A 26 13.67 2.38 14.14
CA ILE A 26 12.72 2.87 13.13
C ILE A 26 11.71 1.78 12.81
N ASP A 27 10.43 2.07 12.96
CA ASP A 27 9.36 1.10 12.77
C ASP A 27 8.96 0.95 11.30
N LEU A 28 9.02 2.03 10.52
CA LEU A 28 8.75 2.00 9.09
C LEU A 28 9.68 2.97 8.36
N VAL A 29 10.31 2.47 7.32
CA VAL A 29 11.04 3.29 6.35
C VAL A 29 10.25 3.29 5.04
N TYR A 30 9.98 4.47 4.51
CA TYR A 30 9.55 4.67 3.13
C TYR A 30 10.64 5.45 2.41
N ILE A 31 11.03 5.01 1.23
CA ILE A 31 11.95 5.75 0.36
C ILE A 31 11.49 5.75 -1.08
N ASP A 32 11.74 6.87 -1.74
CA ASP A 32 11.53 7.12 -3.16
C ASP A 32 12.85 7.60 -3.79
N PRO A 33 13.83 6.69 -3.97
CA PRO A 33 15.14 7.07 -4.51
C PRO A 33 15.05 7.43 -5.99
N PRO A 34 16.08 8.05 -6.59
CA PRO A 34 16.16 8.23 -8.04
C PRO A 34 15.92 6.91 -8.79
N PHE A 35 15.30 6.97 -9.99
CA PHE A 35 14.89 5.77 -10.76
C PHE A 35 15.79 5.47 -11.95
N LEU A 36 16.86 6.22 -12.14
CA LEU A 36 17.73 6.14 -13.32
C LEU A 36 16.97 6.49 -14.63
N THR A 37 16.09 7.47 -14.55
CA THR A 37 15.28 7.91 -15.70
C THR A 37 16.09 8.66 -16.75
N ARG A 38 17.31 9.07 -16.40
CA ARG A 38 18.20 9.93 -17.19
C ARG A 38 17.65 11.34 -17.44
N GLU A 39 16.73 11.78 -16.60
CA GLU A 39 16.09 13.09 -16.65
C GLU A 39 16.59 13.99 -15.52
N LYS A 40 16.38 15.30 -15.68
CA LYS A 40 16.56 16.31 -14.64
C LYS A 40 15.20 16.75 -14.15
N TYR A 41 15.04 16.85 -12.84
CA TYR A 41 13.79 17.23 -12.21
C TYR A 41 13.90 18.61 -11.57
N PHE A 42 12.81 19.37 -11.62
CA PHE A 42 12.80 20.78 -11.23
C PHE A 42 11.67 21.09 -10.25
N LEU A 43 11.92 22.06 -9.37
CA LEU A 43 10.88 22.77 -8.66
C LEU A 43 10.38 23.90 -9.58
N ARG A 44 9.08 23.91 -9.87
CA ARG A 44 8.44 24.93 -10.68
C ARG A 44 7.59 25.84 -9.80
N THR A 45 7.90 27.13 -9.83
CA THR A 45 7.07 28.19 -9.25
C THR A 45 6.45 29.01 -10.35
N ARG A 46 5.60 30.00 -10.01
CA ARG A 46 5.01 30.91 -11.01
C ARG A 46 6.08 31.76 -11.76
N HIS A 47 7.26 31.95 -11.15
CA HIS A 47 8.26 32.88 -11.63
C HIS A 47 9.64 32.25 -11.87
N SER A 48 9.87 31.02 -11.45
CA SER A 48 11.17 30.35 -11.55
C SER A 48 11.06 28.84 -11.79
N GLN A 49 12.13 28.28 -12.32
CA GLN A 49 12.36 26.85 -12.46
C GLN A 49 13.76 26.54 -11.95
N GLU A 50 13.88 25.83 -10.85
CA GLU A 50 15.13 25.49 -10.20
C GLU A 50 15.37 24.00 -10.20
N LEU A 51 16.62 23.57 -10.43
CA LEU A 51 16.99 22.16 -10.42
C LEU A 51 16.75 21.57 -9.02
N ALA A 52 15.88 20.57 -8.93
CA ALA A 52 15.61 19.83 -7.69
C ALA A 52 16.59 18.67 -7.51
N PHE A 53 16.76 17.82 -8.54
CA PHE A 53 17.78 16.77 -8.57
C PHE A 53 18.06 16.29 -10.01
N ASP A 54 19.20 15.62 -10.19
CA ASP A 54 19.67 15.04 -11.46
C ASP A 54 19.69 13.51 -11.36
N ASP A 55 18.88 12.83 -12.20
CA ASP A 55 18.73 11.36 -12.23
C ASP A 55 19.53 10.73 -13.40
N THR A 56 20.65 11.35 -13.80
CA THR A 56 21.33 10.95 -15.03
C THR A 56 22.41 9.87 -14.88
N PHE A 57 22.91 9.54 -13.71
CA PHE A 57 23.94 8.50 -13.45
C PHE A 57 24.85 8.21 -14.65
N ARG A 58 25.82 9.09 -14.92
CA ARG A 58 26.69 9.05 -16.12
C ARG A 58 27.81 8.00 -15.95
N GLY A 59 28.10 7.25 -17.01
CA GLY A 59 29.20 6.29 -17.05
C GLY A 59 28.91 5.11 -17.98
N GLN A 60 29.88 4.20 -18.14
CA GLN A 60 29.74 3.02 -19.02
C GLN A 60 28.71 2.02 -18.54
N ASN A 61 28.46 1.93 -17.23
CA ASN A 61 27.44 1.04 -16.65
C ASN A 61 26.61 1.80 -15.58
N PRO A 62 25.60 2.58 -16.00
CA PRO A 62 24.82 3.38 -15.07
C PRO A 62 24.06 2.55 -14.03
N ILE A 63 23.61 1.34 -14.37
CA ILE A 63 22.94 0.43 -13.42
C ILE A 63 23.90 0.07 -12.28
N LYS A 64 25.13 -0.31 -12.59
CA LYS A 64 26.15 -0.66 -11.57
C LYS A 64 26.49 0.55 -10.69
N ILE A 65 26.59 1.75 -11.28
CA ILE A 65 26.86 3.00 -10.54
C ILE A 65 25.71 3.27 -9.56
N TYR A 66 24.47 3.16 -10.02
CA TYR A 66 23.28 3.30 -9.20
C TYR A 66 23.29 2.29 -8.02
N LEU A 67 23.47 1.01 -8.31
CA LEU A 67 23.45 -0.04 -7.28
C LEU A 67 24.58 0.15 -6.26
N ASN A 68 25.79 0.53 -6.70
CA ASN A 68 26.90 0.83 -5.80
C ASN A 68 26.58 2.03 -4.87
N SER A 69 25.81 2.99 -5.34
CA SER A 69 25.35 4.13 -4.55
C SER A 69 24.24 3.75 -3.57
N MET A 70 23.33 2.86 -3.97
CA MET A 70 22.18 2.45 -3.16
C MET A 70 22.53 1.40 -2.10
N TYR A 71 23.47 0.48 -2.37
CA TYR A 71 23.81 -0.62 -1.49
C TYR A 71 24.17 -0.17 -0.05
N PRO A 72 25.13 0.78 0.16
CA PRO A 72 25.47 1.21 1.51
C PRO A 72 24.32 1.95 2.21
N ARG A 73 23.42 2.59 1.45
CA ARG A 73 22.22 3.25 1.98
C ARG A 73 21.21 2.23 2.48
N LEU A 74 20.91 1.20 1.68
CA LEU A 74 20.01 0.11 2.06
C LEU A 74 20.54 -0.69 3.25
N GLN A 75 21.87 -0.92 3.31
CA GLN A 75 22.52 -1.56 4.44
C GLN A 75 22.38 -0.72 5.73
N SER A 76 22.59 0.59 5.64
CA SER A 76 22.41 1.50 6.77
C SER A 76 20.95 1.53 7.25
N ILE A 77 19.99 1.54 6.32
CA ILE A 77 18.56 1.44 6.64
C ILE A 77 18.27 0.12 7.39
N GLN A 78 18.83 -1.02 6.94
CA GLN A 78 18.66 -2.31 7.62
C GLN A 78 19.12 -2.24 9.09
N HIS A 79 20.23 -1.55 9.38
CA HIS A 79 20.70 -1.35 10.76
C HIS A 79 19.76 -0.48 11.60
N LEU A 80 19.09 0.49 10.99
CA LEU A 80 18.20 1.45 11.67
C LEU A 80 16.80 0.87 11.95
N ILE A 81 16.28 0.00 11.08
CA ILE A 81 14.94 -0.58 11.22
C ILE A 81 14.87 -1.48 12.47
N SER A 82 13.77 -1.34 13.23
CA SER A 82 13.47 -2.18 14.39
C SER A 82 13.24 -3.65 13.98
N PRO A 83 13.39 -4.62 14.89
CA PRO A 83 13.24 -6.04 14.55
C PRO A 83 11.91 -6.39 13.86
N LEU A 84 10.83 -5.75 14.24
CA LEU A 84 9.50 -5.94 13.63
C LEU A 84 9.15 -4.88 12.59
N GLY A 85 10.09 -4.00 12.26
CA GLY A 85 9.88 -2.90 11.33
C GLY A 85 9.92 -3.31 9.87
N SER A 86 9.53 -2.38 9.01
CA SER A 86 9.39 -2.58 7.57
C SER A 86 10.07 -1.49 6.75
N ILE A 87 10.42 -1.85 5.52
CA ILE A 87 10.81 -0.90 4.48
C ILE A 87 9.92 -1.03 3.26
N PHE A 88 9.53 0.12 2.71
CA PHE A 88 8.80 0.29 1.46
C PHE A 88 9.66 1.10 0.50
N ILE A 89 10.06 0.51 -0.62
CA ILE A 89 10.93 1.14 -1.62
C ILE A 89 10.11 1.35 -2.89
N HIS A 90 9.82 2.60 -3.21
CA HIS A 90 9.10 2.98 -4.40
C HIS A 90 10.07 3.08 -5.58
N LEU A 91 9.77 2.39 -6.65
CA LEU A 91 10.63 2.31 -7.85
C LEU A 91 9.76 2.20 -9.10
N ASP A 92 10.32 2.59 -10.23
CA ASP A 92 9.74 2.25 -11.52
C ASP A 92 10.43 1.03 -12.15
N TRP A 93 9.98 0.66 -13.35
CA TRP A 93 10.47 -0.52 -14.07
C TRP A 93 11.97 -0.50 -14.39
N HIS A 94 12.64 0.68 -14.40
CA HIS A 94 14.07 0.76 -14.68
C HIS A 94 14.90 0.04 -13.61
N MET A 95 14.53 0.20 -12.34
CA MET A 95 15.38 -0.24 -11.24
C MET A 95 14.75 -1.27 -10.31
N VAL A 96 13.42 -1.48 -10.34
CA VAL A 96 12.74 -2.36 -9.38
C VAL A 96 13.33 -3.77 -9.32
N HIS A 97 13.63 -4.38 -10.45
CA HIS A 97 14.15 -5.76 -10.50
C HIS A 97 15.58 -5.87 -9.98
N TYR A 98 16.42 -4.88 -10.27
CA TYR A 98 17.80 -4.83 -9.78
C TYR A 98 17.86 -4.59 -8.27
N VAL A 99 17.06 -3.64 -7.78
CA VAL A 99 16.96 -3.34 -6.34
C VAL A 99 16.35 -4.53 -5.59
N LYS A 100 15.41 -5.27 -6.19
CA LYS A 100 14.84 -6.50 -5.61
C LYS A 100 15.93 -7.53 -5.28
N VAL A 101 16.89 -7.75 -6.19
CA VAL A 101 18.01 -8.69 -5.97
C VAL A 101 18.89 -8.22 -4.81
N VAL A 102 19.23 -6.93 -4.75
CA VAL A 102 20.01 -6.34 -3.66
C VAL A 102 19.27 -6.44 -2.32
N MET A 103 17.95 -6.24 -2.34
CA MET A 103 17.15 -6.37 -1.12
C MET A 103 17.04 -7.81 -0.63
N ASP A 104 16.99 -8.79 -1.53
CA ASP A 104 17.04 -10.21 -1.15
C ASP A 104 18.37 -10.58 -0.49
N GLU A 105 19.49 -9.99 -0.96
CA GLU A 105 20.80 -10.17 -0.34
C GLU A 105 20.88 -9.52 1.04
N LEU A 106 20.46 -8.26 1.17
CA LEU A 106 20.56 -7.49 2.41
C LEU A 106 19.55 -7.90 3.46
N PHE A 107 18.27 -8.00 3.10
CA PHE A 107 17.17 -8.27 4.03
C PHE A 107 16.83 -9.76 4.14
N GLY A 108 17.23 -10.57 3.16
CA GLY A 108 16.88 -11.98 3.03
C GLY A 108 15.59 -12.20 2.23
N TYR A 109 15.60 -13.17 1.32
CA TYR A 109 14.45 -13.52 0.49
C TYR A 109 13.17 -13.83 1.31
N SER A 110 13.32 -14.52 2.45
CA SER A 110 12.19 -14.87 3.34
C SER A 110 11.51 -13.66 3.99
N ASN A 111 12.15 -12.50 3.99
CA ASN A 111 11.64 -11.26 4.55
C ASN A 111 10.92 -10.38 3.52
N PHE A 112 10.92 -10.79 2.25
CA PHE A 112 10.07 -10.18 1.22
C PHE A 112 8.59 -10.42 1.55
N ARG A 113 7.80 -9.35 1.52
CA ARG A 113 6.38 -9.41 1.83
C ARG A 113 5.53 -9.34 0.57
N ASN A 114 5.69 -8.27 -0.20
CA ASN A 114 4.98 -8.08 -1.47
C ASN A 114 5.73 -7.11 -2.39
N GLU A 115 5.51 -7.25 -3.66
CA GLU A 115 5.57 -6.15 -4.62
C GLU A 115 4.16 -5.57 -4.75
N ILE A 116 4.03 -4.26 -4.50
CA ILE A 116 2.77 -3.54 -4.59
C ILE A 116 2.79 -2.73 -5.88
N MET A 117 1.83 -2.98 -6.75
CA MET A 117 1.66 -2.24 -8.01
C MET A 117 0.75 -1.04 -7.78
N ILE A 118 1.23 0.15 -8.15
CA ILE A 118 0.48 1.40 -8.02
C ILE A 118 0.31 2.07 -9.37
N LYS A 119 -0.81 2.75 -9.55
CA LYS A 119 -1.07 3.52 -10.76
C LYS A 119 -0.16 4.75 -10.83
N ARG A 120 0.51 4.97 -11.96
CA ARG A 120 1.48 6.06 -12.17
C ARG A 120 0.85 7.46 -12.35
N GLY A 121 -0.45 7.60 -12.23
CA GLY A 121 -1.15 8.88 -12.41
C GLY A 121 -1.70 9.07 -13.83
N ARG A 122 -2.47 10.15 -14.01
CA ARG A 122 -3.20 10.42 -15.26
C ARG A 122 -2.30 11.07 -16.32
N ARG A 123 -1.34 10.35 -16.87
CA ARG A 123 -0.70 10.80 -18.12
C ARG A 123 -1.62 10.52 -19.29
N LYS A 124 -1.81 11.51 -20.16
CA LYS A 124 -2.51 11.29 -21.43
C LYS A 124 -1.75 10.23 -22.22
N ASN A 125 -2.42 9.11 -22.51
CA ASN A 125 -1.85 8.12 -23.40
C ASN A 125 -1.98 8.63 -24.84
N LEU A 126 -0.88 9.09 -25.41
CA LEU A 126 -0.81 9.63 -26.77
C LEU A 126 -0.42 8.57 -27.81
N LEU A 127 -0.31 7.30 -27.43
CA LEU A 127 0.11 6.22 -28.33
C LEU A 127 -0.82 6.06 -29.53
N TYR A 128 -2.10 6.41 -29.39
CA TYR A 128 -3.07 6.38 -30.50
C TYR A 128 -2.73 7.34 -31.67
N GLN A 129 -1.82 8.30 -31.45
CA GLN A 129 -1.35 9.22 -32.51
C GLN A 129 -0.32 8.59 -33.45
N PHE A 130 0.21 7.41 -33.08
CA PHE A 130 1.24 6.71 -33.85
C PHE A 130 0.65 5.52 -34.60
N LYS A 131 1.12 5.26 -35.83
CA LYS A 131 0.73 4.10 -36.62
C LYS A 131 1.32 2.80 -36.09
N SER A 132 2.44 2.86 -35.41
CA SER A 132 3.14 1.75 -34.77
C SER A 132 3.81 2.20 -33.49
N ILE A 133 4.02 1.26 -32.57
CA ILE A 133 4.69 1.48 -31.27
C ILE A 133 5.75 0.40 -31.07
N ASP A 134 6.83 0.76 -30.37
CA ASP A 134 7.90 -0.17 -29.97
C ASP A 134 7.63 -0.82 -28.61
N ARG A 135 6.81 -0.18 -27.79
CA ARG A 135 6.43 -0.65 -26.44
C ARG A 135 5.09 -0.09 -25.98
N MET A 136 4.49 -0.74 -25.00
CA MET A 136 3.27 -0.25 -24.35
C MET A 136 3.57 0.93 -23.43
N HIS A 137 2.54 1.71 -23.13
CA HIS A 137 2.63 2.78 -22.13
C HIS A 137 2.85 2.18 -20.73
N VAL A 138 3.84 2.69 -20.00
CA VAL A 138 4.10 2.31 -18.61
C VAL A 138 3.10 3.01 -17.71
N ALA A 139 2.18 2.24 -17.15
CA ALA A 139 1.03 2.74 -16.40
C ALA A 139 1.16 2.58 -14.88
N ASN A 140 2.19 1.88 -14.41
CA ASN A 140 2.39 1.58 -12.99
C ASN A 140 3.82 1.84 -12.54
N ASP A 141 3.97 2.08 -11.24
CA ASP A 141 5.20 1.95 -10.48
C ASP A 141 5.06 0.76 -9.52
N SER A 142 6.17 0.32 -8.95
CA SER A 142 6.24 -0.78 -7.98
C SER A 142 6.76 -0.30 -6.64
N ILE A 143 6.18 -0.82 -5.55
CA ILE A 143 6.75 -0.68 -4.21
C ILE A 143 7.18 -2.05 -3.71
N LEU A 144 8.46 -2.22 -3.44
CA LEU A 144 8.98 -3.42 -2.78
C LEU A 144 8.80 -3.28 -1.27
N TRP A 145 8.09 -4.23 -0.66
CA TRP A 145 7.88 -4.28 0.78
C TRP A 145 8.65 -5.44 1.41
N TYR A 146 9.54 -5.10 2.34
CA TYR A 146 10.27 -6.04 3.18
C TYR A 146 10.03 -5.76 4.65
N SER A 147 10.04 -6.78 5.48
CA SER A 147 10.22 -6.64 6.93
C SER A 147 11.68 -6.92 7.30
N LYS A 148 12.13 -6.48 8.48
CA LYS A 148 13.46 -6.83 8.97
C LYS A 148 13.54 -8.30 9.35
N ASP A 149 12.51 -8.85 9.96
CA ASP A 149 12.44 -10.24 10.40
C ASP A 149 11.17 -10.92 9.88
N HIS A 150 11.26 -12.20 9.55
CA HIS A 150 10.15 -13.00 9.02
C HIS A 150 9.01 -13.22 10.04
N SER A 151 9.28 -13.06 11.34
CA SER A 151 8.30 -13.15 12.41
C SER A 151 7.38 -11.92 12.50
N ALA A 152 7.75 -10.80 11.85
CA ALA A 152 6.92 -9.59 11.84
C ALA A 152 5.49 -9.89 11.34
N ARG A 153 4.49 -9.42 12.07
CA ARG A 153 3.06 -9.56 11.74
C ARG A 153 2.43 -8.18 11.68
N PHE A 154 1.51 -8.01 10.75
CA PHE A 154 0.83 -6.77 10.49
C PHE A 154 -0.66 -6.96 10.67
N SER A 155 -1.36 -5.93 11.09
CA SER A 155 -2.82 -5.92 11.10
C SER A 155 -3.33 -6.13 9.68
N LEU A 156 -4.51 -6.76 9.55
CA LEU A 156 -5.12 -6.98 8.24
C LEU A 156 -5.37 -5.62 7.56
N PRO A 157 -4.68 -5.31 6.45
CA PRO A 157 -4.85 -4.04 5.79
C PRO A 157 -6.21 -3.98 5.11
N MET A 158 -6.96 -2.90 5.36
CA MET A 158 -8.31 -2.71 4.85
C MET A 158 -8.39 -1.44 4.00
N THR A 159 -9.19 -1.49 2.94
CA THR A 159 -9.57 -0.31 2.17
C THR A 159 -11.08 -0.12 2.21
N GLU A 160 -11.52 1.13 2.20
CA GLU A 160 -12.94 1.44 2.04
C GLU A 160 -13.37 1.13 0.61
N ASN A 161 -14.32 0.23 0.49
CA ASN A 161 -14.86 -0.19 -0.79
C ASN A 161 -16.29 -0.69 -0.58
N THR A 162 -17.25 0.00 -1.14
CA THR A 162 -18.66 -0.41 -1.06
C THR A 162 -18.92 -1.52 -2.05
N VAL A 163 -19.05 -2.73 -1.53
CA VAL A 163 -19.47 -3.90 -2.29
C VAL A 163 -20.95 -4.15 -1.98
N PRO A 164 -21.84 -4.06 -2.98
CA PRO A 164 -23.27 -4.31 -2.75
C PRO A 164 -23.53 -5.74 -2.32
N SER A 165 -24.65 -5.93 -1.61
CA SER A 165 -25.14 -7.26 -1.28
C SER A 165 -25.47 -8.07 -2.53
N LYS A 166 -25.31 -9.39 -2.45
CA LYS A 166 -25.62 -10.29 -3.57
C LYS A 166 -26.00 -11.70 -3.12
N TRP A 167 -26.74 -12.39 -3.97
CA TRP A 167 -26.99 -13.81 -3.85
C TRP A 167 -25.91 -14.60 -4.57
N MET A 168 -25.41 -15.66 -3.94
CA MET A 168 -24.42 -16.58 -4.52
C MET A 168 -24.83 -18.02 -4.37
N GLY A 169 -24.45 -18.88 -5.32
CA GLY A 169 -24.68 -20.31 -5.27
C GLY A 169 -24.09 -20.94 -4.00
N PHE A 170 -24.90 -21.73 -3.32
CA PHE A 170 -24.55 -22.35 -2.03
C PHE A 170 -23.79 -23.66 -2.16
N TRP A 171 -23.76 -24.23 -3.37
CA TRP A 171 -23.00 -25.45 -3.68
C TRP A 171 -21.53 -25.16 -3.95
N SER A 172 -20.66 -26.13 -3.62
CA SER A 172 -19.21 -26.12 -3.87
C SER A 172 -18.77 -27.46 -4.46
N ASN A 173 -17.79 -27.46 -5.35
CA ASN A 173 -17.22 -28.67 -5.96
C ASN A 173 -16.23 -29.41 -5.04
N VAL A 174 -15.90 -28.86 -3.89
CA VAL A 174 -15.10 -29.57 -2.87
C VAL A 174 -15.90 -30.78 -2.39
N ASP A 175 -15.27 -31.95 -2.31
CA ASP A 175 -15.94 -33.18 -1.96
C ASP A 175 -15.78 -33.56 -0.47
N ARG A 176 -16.86 -33.31 0.32
CA ARG A 176 -16.97 -33.70 1.71
C ARG A 176 -18.34 -34.37 1.93
N PRO A 177 -18.43 -35.70 1.94
CA PRO A 177 -19.70 -36.39 2.05
C PRO A 177 -20.56 -36.00 3.26
N THR A 178 -19.92 -35.65 4.39
CA THR A 178 -20.60 -35.18 5.62
C THR A 178 -21.33 -33.84 5.45
N MET A 179 -21.02 -33.11 4.41
CA MET A 179 -21.66 -31.85 4.08
C MET A 179 -22.73 -31.97 2.97
N ARG A 180 -23.14 -33.20 2.65
CA ARG A 180 -24.24 -33.53 1.76
C ARG A 180 -25.48 -33.91 2.58
N TYR A 181 -26.39 -32.99 2.70
CA TYR A 181 -27.65 -33.16 3.43
C TYR A 181 -28.81 -32.56 2.63
N ASN A 182 -30.03 -32.99 2.95
CA ASN A 182 -31.21 -32.41 2.30
C ASN A 182 -31.38 -30.92 2.71
N LEU A 183 -31.36 -30.03 1.72
CA LEU A 183 -31.61 -28.60 1.87
C LEU A 183 -32.59 -28.15 0.77
N LEU A 184 -33.76 -27.66 1.18
CA LEU A 184 -34.82 -27.19 0.26
C LEU A 184 -35.22 -28.23 -0.80
N GLY A 185 -35.24 -29.53 -0.40
CA GLY A 185 -35.63 -30.65 -1.25
C GLY A 185 -34.55 -31.24 -2.13
N TYR A 186 -33.27 -30.80 -1.98
CA TYR A 186 -32.17 -31.31 -2.79
C TYR A 186 -30.99 -31.80 -1.91
N VAL A 187 -30.40 -32.92 -2.34
CA VAL A 187 -29.15 -33.46 -1.78
C VAL A 187 -28.11 -33.50 -2.90
N PRO A 188 -26.91 -32.92 -2.73
CA PRO A 188 -25.87 -33.01 -3.75
C PRO A 188 -25.37 -34.44 -3.94
N GLU A 189 -25.35 -34.93 -5.16
CA GLU A 189 -24.75 -36.23 -5.51
C GLU A 189 -23.22 -36.18 -5.48
N ARG A 190 -22.67 -35.05 -5.84
CA ARG A 190 -21.23 -34.72 -5.79
C ARG A 190 -21.02 -33.31 -5.29
N GLY A 191 -19.83 -33.02 -4.80
CA GLY A 191 -19.53 -31.74 -4.16
C GLY A 191 -20.16 -31.66 -2.78
N GLN A 192 -20.42 -30.46 -2.27
CA GLN A 192 -20.95 -30.25 -0.91
C GLN A 192 -21.73 -28.93 -0.81
N TRP A 193 -22.49 -28.77 0.29
CA TRP A 193 -22.94 -27.47 0.75
C TRP A 193 -21.81 -26.70 1.45
N LYS A 194 -21.85 -25.37 1.42
CA LYS A 194 -20.79 -24.52 2.00
C LYS A 194 -20.81 -24.46 3.52
N TRP A 195 -21.97 -24.64 4.15
CA TRP A 195 -22.13 -24.58 5.61
C TRP A 195 -22.64 -25.90 6.20
N THR A 196 -22.50 -26.04 7.52
CA THR A 196 -23.08 -27.17 8.26
C THR A 196 -24.59 -27.16 8.15
N ARG A 197 -25.20 -28.34 8.34
CA ARG A 197 -26.65 -28.52 8.24
C ARG A 197 -27.44 -27.60 9.18
N ALA A 198 -27.00 -27.47 10.44
CA ALA A 198 -27.68 -26.63 11.42
C ALA A 198 -27.69 -25.16 11.01
N ARG A 199 -26.52 -24.62 10.61
CA ARG A 199 -26.37 -23.22 10.12
C ARG A 199 -27.21 -22.96 8.88
N ALA A 200 -27.22 -23.90 7.94
CA ALA A 200 -27.98 -23.73 6.70
C ALA A 200 -29.50 -23.76 6.94
N LEU A 201 -29.98 -24.65 7.81
CA LEU A 201 -31.41 -24.71 8.15
C LEU A 201 -31.89 -23.45 8.89
N GLU A 202 -31.07 -22.90 9.78
CA GLU A 202 -31.39 -21.62 10.43
C GLU A 202 -31.44 -20.46 9.43
N ALA A 203 -30.50 -20.41 8.48
CA ALA A 203 -30.50 -19.39 7.43
C ALA A 203 -31.71 -19.50 6.49
N VAL A 204 -32.18 -20.71 6.21
CA VAL A 204 -33.46 -20.95 5.48
C VAL A 204 -34.63 -20.43 6.27
N LYS A 205 -34.68 -20.74 7.59
CA LYS A 205 -35.76 -20.27 8.49
C LYS A 205 -35.79 -18.73 8.54
N ASN A 206 -34.62 -18.09 8.69
CA ASN A 206 -34.51 -16.62 8.71
C ASN A 206 -35.07 -16.01 7.44
N TYR A 207 -34.75 -16.57 6.26
CA TYR A 207 -35.25 -16.07 5.00
C TYR A 207 -36.79 -16.26 4.88
N LYS A 208 -37.31 -17.38 5.28
CA LYS A 208 -38.77 -17.61 5.29
C LYS A 208 -39.54 -16.67 6.23
N ILE A 209 -38.95 -16.31 7.38
CA ILE A 209 -39.52 -15.31 8.29
C ILE A 209 -39.52 -13.95 7.62
N TYR A 210 -38.42 -13.55 7.03
CA TYR A 210 -38.32 -12.30 6.27
C TYR A 210 -39.38 -12.23 5.16
N GLU A 211 -39.41 -13.23 4.28
CA GLU A 211 -40.30 -13.29 3.14
C GLU A 211 -41.81 -13.24 3.51
N ARG A 212 -42.17 -13.88 4.66
CA ARG A 212 -43.53 -13.91 5.14
C ARG A 212 -43.97 -12.66 5.91
N CYS A 213 -43.07 -12.12 6.74
CA CYS A 213 -43.43 -11.08 7.71
C CYS A 213 -43.00 -9.65 7.30
N PHE A 214 -42.02 -9.54 6.40
CA PHE A 214 -41.38 -8.25 6.05
C PHE A 214 -41.17 -8.10 4.54
N PRO A 215 -42.10 -8.52 3.66
CA PRO A 215 -41.89 -8.51 2.21
C PRO A 215 -41.71 -7.10 1.62
N GLU A 216 -42.25 -6.07 2.30
CA GLU A 216 -42.18 -4.67 1.86
C GLU A 216 -40.85 -3.98 2.18
N ILE A 217 -40.01 -4.58 3.03
CA ILE A 217 -38.72 -4.02 3.44
C ILE A 217 -37.62 -4.69 2.61
N PRO A 218 -36.70 -3.93 1.99
CA PRO A 218 -35.54 -4.50 1.33
C PRO A 218 -34.72 -5.41 2.28
N LEU A 219 -34.26 -6.56 1.79
CA LEU A 219 -33.52 -7.55 2.62
C LEU A 219 -32.32 -6.93 3.35
N GLU A 220 -31.63 -6.00 2.72
CA GLU A 220 -30.50 -5.29 3.31
C GLU A 220 -30.94 -4.43 4.51
N GLU A 221 -32.05 -3.72 4.39
CA GLU A 221 -32.62 -2.90 5.47
C GLU A 221 -33.09 -3.80 6.63
N TYR A 222 -33.79 -4.88 6.34
CA TYR A 222 -34.18 -5.88 7.36
C TYR A 222 -32.96 -6.45 8.09
N TRP A 223 -31.89 -6.78 7.36
CA TRP A 223 -30.63 -7.27 7.95
C TRP A 223 -29.99 -6.22 8.87
N LEU A 224 -30.01 -4.94 8.48
CA LEU A 224 -29.51 -3.85 9.34
C LEU A 224 -30.32 -3.73 10.63
N GLN A 225 -31.65 -3.78 10.55
CA GLN A 225 -32.55 -3.70 11.71
C GLN A 225 -32.36 -4.87 12.68
N THR A 226 -31.99 -6.06 12.19
CA THR A 226 -31.71 -7.24 13.01
C THR A 226 -30.28 -7.29 13.58
N GLY A 227 -29.55 -6.19 13.52
CA GLY A 227 -28.22 -6.05 14.08
C GLY A 227 -27.11 -6.75 13.28
N LYS A 228 -27.32 -6.95 11.98
CA LYS A 228 -26.34 -7.53 11.04
C LYS A 228 -25.90 -8.97 11.34
N LYS A 229 -26.75 -9.75 12.06
CA LYS A 229 -26.41 -11.09 12.55
C LYS A 229 -27.05 -12.22 11.76
N LEU A 230 -28.15 -11.94 11.04
CA LEU A 230 -28.89 -12.99 10.35
C LEU A 230 -28.21 -13.37 9.04
N GLU A 231 -28.24 -14.67 8.76
CA GLU A 231 -27.85 -15.25 7.48
C GLU A 231 -29.09 -15.74 6.74
N PHE A 232 -29.04 -15.72 5.41
CA PHE A 232 -30.19 -16.08 4.60
C PHE A 232 -29.81 -17.07 3.50
N ILE A 233 -30.64 -18.10 3.33
CA ILE A 233 -30.59 -19.06 2.22
C ILE A 233 -31.98 -19.15 1.60
N ARG A 234 -32.05 -19.13 0.29
CA ARG A 234 -33.28 -19.32 -0.48
C ARG A 234 -33.10 -20.35 -1.59
N LYS A 235 -34.24 -20.84 -2.09
CA LYS A 235 -34.32 -21.52 -3.38
C LYS A 235 -34.81 -20.50 -4.42
N ARG A 236 -34.16 -20.43 -5.55
CA ARG A 236 -34.61 -19.62 -6.69
C ARG A 236 -35.26 -20.55 -7.70
N ASP A 237 -36.40 -20.13 -8.24
CA ASP A 237 -37.10 -20.91 -9.26
C ASP A 237 -36.23 -21.10 -10.50
N GLY A 238 -36.24 -22.33 -11.05
CA GLY A 238 -35.41 -22.71 -12.20
C GLY A 238 -33.93 -23.00 -11.89
N VAL A 239 -33.50 -22.87 -10.63
CA VAL A 239 -32.13 -23.15 -10.22
C VAL A 239 -32.04 -24.44 -9.40
N LYS A 240 -31.18 -25.38 -9.81
CA LYS A 240 -30.99 -26.68 -9.15
C LYS A 240 -30.50 -26.54 -7.68
N TYR A 241 -29.67 -25.55 -7.38
CA TYR A 241 -29.02 -25.39 -6.09
C TYR A 241 -29.56 -24.17 -5.31
N ALA A 242 -29.49 -24.23 -3.98
CA ALA A 242 -29.79 -23.13 -3.09
C ALA A 242 -28.79 -21.97 -3.29
N GLU A 243 -29.23 -20.75 -2.97
CA GLU A 243 -28.42 -19.55 -2.93
C GLU A 243 -28.35 -19.02 -1.50
N TYR A 244 -27.20 -18.47 -1.11
CA TYR A 244 -27.04 -17.76 0.15
C TYR A 244 -26.77 -16.27 -0.12
N TRP A 245 -27.25 -15.44 0.78
CA TRP A 245 -27.07 -14.00 0.68
C TRP A 245 -25.75 -13.57 1.31
N ILE A 246 -25.02 -12.74 0.59
CA ILE A 246 -23.81 -12.08 1.07
C ILE A 246 -24.20 -10.63 1.37
N PRO A 247 -24.05 -10.17 2.63
CA PRO A 247 -24.37 -8.80 3.00
C PRO A 247 -23.43 -7.81 2.33
N PRO A 248 -23.84 -6.53 2.26
CA PRO A 248 -22.98 -5.46 1.74
C PRO A 248 -21.77 -5.29 2.65
N LYS A 249 -20.67 -4.86 2.05
CA LYS A 249 -19.43 -4.56 2.77
C LYS A 249 -18.98 -3.15 2.44
N ASN A 250 -18.58 -2.41 3.45
CA ASN A 250 -18.00 -1.07 3.28
C ASN A 250 -16.48 -1.10 3.27
N LYS A 251 -15.88 -2.26 3.60
CA LYS A 251 -14.43 -2.45 3.62
C LYS A 251 -14.09 -3.81 3.02
N THR A 252 -13.00 -3.82 2.27
CA THR A 252 -12.41 -5.06 1.73
C THR A 252 -10.95 -5.17 2.16
N VAL A 253 -10.46 -6.42 2.20
CA VAL A 253 -9.03 -6.64 2.43
C VAL A 253 -8.26 -6.06 1.26
N LEU A 254 -7.22 -5.30 1.59
CA LEU A 254 -6.34 -4.71 0.61
C LEU A 254 -5.43 -5.81 0.02
N ASP A 255 -5.37 -5.90 -1.29
CA ASP A 255 -4.39 -6.72 -2.00
C ASP A 255 -3.15 -5.89 -2.37
N ASN A 256 -2.27 -6.43 -3.21
CA ASN A 256 -1.06 -5.75 -3.65
C ASN A 256 -1.20 -5.00 -4.98
N VAL A 257 -2.43 -4.80 -5.48
CA VAL A 257 -2.68 -4.05 -6.72
C VAL A 257 -3.53 -2.81 -6.41
N TRP A 258 -2.86 -1.65 -6.29
CA TRP A 258 -3.47 -0.39 -5.85
C TRP A 258 -3.71 0.56 -7.03
N LEU A 259 -4.70 0.24 -7.86
CA LEU A 259 -5.05 1.06 -9.02
C LEU A 259 -5.97 2.25 -8.67
N ASP A 260 -6.48 2.27 -7.45
CA ASP A 260 -7.33 3.32 -6.88
C ASP A 260 -6.55 4.49 -6.29
N VAL A 261 -5.22 4.33 -6.14
CA VAL A 261 -4.31 5.37 -5.63
C VAL A 261 -3.26 5.71 -6.67
N GLU A 262 -3.02 7.01 -6.87
CA GLU A 262 -2.00 7.49 -7.80
C GLU A 262 -0.65 7.64 -7.10
N SER A 263 0.46 7.43 -7.84
CA SER A 263 1.83 7.59 -7.32
C SER A 263 2.16 9.06 -7.05
N TYR A 264 1.72 9.99 -7.89
CA TYR A 264 2.16 11.38 -7.90
C TYR A 264 1.06 12.35 -7.48
N GLY A 265 1.43 13.33 -6.66
CA GLY A 265 0.67 14.53 -6.33
C GLY A 265 1.20 15.76 -7.09
N TYR A 266 0.45 16.87 -7.04
CA TYR A 266 0.82 18.10 -7.77
C TYR A 266 0.51 19.35 -6.97
N SER A 267 0.53 19.27 -5.64
CA SER A 267 0.09 20.38 -4.77
C SER A 267 1.17 21.43 -4.53
N THR A 268 2.44 21.04 -4.58
CA THR A 268 3.57 21.93 -4.19
C THR A 268 4.36 22.50 -5.37
N GLY A 269 4.11 22.01 -6.59
CA GLY A 269 4.94 22.32 -7.76
C GLY A 269 6.26 21.52 -7.83
N TYR A 270 6.52 20.67 -6.83
CA TYR A 270 7.65 19.72 -6.86
C TYR A 270 7.30 18.57 -7.81
N GLN A 271 8.07 18.39 -8.89
CA GLN A 271 7.68 17.51 -10.01
C GLN A 271 7.48 16.02 -9.64
N THR A 272 8.18 15.55 -8.62
CA THR A 272 8.14 14.17 -8.17
C THR A 272 7.41 14.01 -6.84
N GLU A 273 6.59 15.01 -6.47
CA GLU A 273 5.77 14.92 -5.27
C GLU A 273 4.91 13.66 -5.28
N LYS A 274 4.96 12.88 -4.22
CA LYS A 274 4.11 11.71 -4.06
C LYS A 274 2.71 12.07 -3.59
N HIS A 275 1.73 11.28 -4.00
CA HIS A 275 0.34 11.50 -3.59
C HIS A 275 0.16 11.17 -2.10
N GLU A 276 -0.50 12.05 -1.34
CA GLU A 276 -0.67 11.87 0.09
C GLU A 276 -1.45 10.59 0.45
N GLN A 277 -2.48 10.23 -0.31
CA GLN A 277 -3.25 9.00 -0.07
C GLN A 277 -2.40 7.73 -0.13
N LEU A 278 -1.35 7.71 -0.96
CA LEU A 278 -0.42 6.60 -1.00
C LEU A 278 0.31 6.44 0.34
N LEU A 279 0.85 7.56 0.84
CA LEU A 279 1.60 7.58 2.10
C LEU A 279 0.67 7.35 3.30
N GLU A 280 -0.56 7.87 3.27
CA GLU A 280 -1.60 7.57 4.28
C GLU A 280 -1.89 6.07 4.36
N ARG A 281 -2.02 5.41 3.21
CA ARG A 281 -2.26 3.97 3.15
C ARG A 281 -1.08 3.19 3.72
N ILE A 282 0.16 3.51 3.31
CA ILE A 282 1.36 2.82 3.80
C ILE A 282 1.54 3.08 5.30
N ILE A 283 1.64 4.34 5.71
CA ILE A 283 1.94 4.71 7.09
C ILE A 283 0.79 4.30 8.02
N GLY A 284 -0.46 4.52 7.60
CA GLY A 284 -1.64 4.21 8.40
C GLY A 284 -1.84 2.71 8.65
N GLN A 285 -1.58 1.87 7.65
CA GLN A 285 -1.81 0.43 7.74
C GLN A 285 -0.62 -0.35 8.35
N PHE A 286 0.60 0.14 8.16
CA PHE A 286 1.82 -0.63 8.48
C PHE A 286 2.67 -0.02 9.59
N SER A 287 2.17 0.99 10.31
CA SER A 287 2.80 1.53 11.52
C SER A 287 1.79 1.83 12.63
N CYS A 288 2.23 1.75 13.88
CA CYS A 288 1.40 2.12 15.04
C CYS A 288 1.43 3.64 15.31
N PRO A 289 0.39 4.21 15.95
CA PRO A 289 0.47 5.56 16.52
C PRO A 289 1.72 5.72 17.41
N ASN A 290 2.34 6.90 17.36
CA ASN A 290 3.62 7.22 18.02
C ASN A 290 4.83 6.43 17.51
N GLY A 291 4.69 5.53 16.54
CA GLY A 291 5.80 4.85 15.87
C GLY A 291 6.72 5.83 15.16
N LEU A 292 7.97 5.42 14.92
CA LEU A 292 8.98 6.22 14.24
C LEU A 292 9.06 5.85 12.75
N ILE A 293 8.75 6.81 11.91
CA ILE A 293 8.81 6.71 10.45
C ILE A 293 10.07 7.39 9.95
N ALA A 294 10.74 6.85 8.94
CA ALA A 294 11.84 7.54 8.28
C ALA A 294 11.69 7.57 6.76
N ASP A 295 12.13 8.70 6.18
CA ASP A 295 12.26 8.88 4.74
C ASP A 295 13.59 9.59 4.45
N PHE A 296 14.54 8.84 3.89
CA PHE A 296 15.87 9.31 3.58
C PHE A 296 16.00 9.92 2.17
N PHE A 297 14.91 10.03 1.44
CA PHE A 297 14.78 10.70 0.14
C PHE A 297 13.50 11.54 0.14
N CYS A 298 13.32 12.37 1.18
CA CYS A 298 11.99 12.90 1.52
C CYS A 298 11.43 13.92 0.52
N GLY A 299 12.25 14.46 -0.38
CA GLY A 299 11.82 15.42 -1.38
C GLY A 299 10.98 16.56 -0.78
N SER A 300 9.76 16.75 -1.28
CA SER A 300 8.79 17.74 -0.76
C SER A 300 8.24 17.42 0.63
N GLY A 301 8.68 16.33 1.28
CA GLY A 301 8.28 15.95 2.65
C GLY A 301 6.89 15.33 2.78
N THR A 302 6.29 14.80 1.73
CA THR A 302 4.92 14.24 1.80
C THR A 302 4.81 13.14 2.85
N SER A 303 5.78 12.21 2.92
CA SER A 303 5.83 11.14 3.94
C SER A 303 5.86 11.69 5.37
N LEU A 304 6.61 12.77 5.60
CA LEU A 304 6.76 13.40 6.91
C LEU A 304 5.49 14.13 7.33
N VAL A 305 4.84 14.84 6.41
CA VAL A 305 3.56 15.53 6.63
C VAL A 305 2.48 14.51 7.00
N VAL A 306 2.40 13.43 6.25
CA VAL A 306 1.43 12.35 6.53
C VAL A 306 1.73 11.68 7.86
N ALA A 307 3.00 11.38 8.16
CA ALA A 307 3.40 10.81 9.45
C ALA A 307 2.97 11.70 10.62
N ALA A 308 3.22 13.02 10.54
CA ALA A 308 2.81 13.99 11.55
C ALA A 308 1.28 14.03 11.73
N ARG A 309 0.52 14.08 10.63
CA ARG A 309 -0.95 14.10 10.64
C ARG A 309 -1.54 12.84 11.28
N LEU A 310 -0.90 11.70 11.06
CA LEU A 310 -1.30 10.42 11.63
C LEU A 310 -0.76 10.18 13.06
N ALA A 311 -0.20 11.19 13.71
CA ALA A 311 0.41 11.10 15.05
C ALA A 311 1.58 10.09 15.11
N ARG A 312 2.44 10.06 14.10
CA ARG A 312 3.72 9.34 14.10
C ARG A 312 4.87 10.31 14.30
N ASN A 313 5.94 9.84 14.94
CA ASN A 313 7.21 10.56 14.94
C ASN A 313 7.91 10.32 13.60
N TRP A 314 8.76 11.25 13.17
CA TRP A 314 9.37 11.12 11.87
C TRP A 314 10.82 11.63 11.80
N ILE A 315 11.58 11.06 10.88
CA ILE A 315 12.91 11.47 10.46
C ILE A 315 12.88 11.63 8.95
N GLY A 316 13.30 12.80 8.44
CA GLY A 316 13.45 13.05 7.01
C GLY A 316 14.89 13.45 6.66
N CYS A 317 15.31 13.15 5.43
CA CYS A 317 16.57 13.63 4.88
C CYS A 317 16.44 13.90 3.38
N ASP A 318 17.03 15.01 2.95
CA ASP A 318 17.23 15.29 1.52
C ASP A 318 18.48 16.16 1.34
N SER A 319 19.15 15.99 0.20
CA SER A 319 20.33 16.79 -0.18
C SER A 319 19.97 18.04 -1.00
N SER A 320 18.75 18.12 -1.52
CA SER A 320 18.28 19.26 -2.31
C SER A 320 17.83 20.41 -1.42
N PRO A 321 18.40 21.61 -1.56
CA PRO A 321 17.95 22.78 -0.82
C PRO A 321 16.49 23.14 -1.14
N GLN A 322 16.03 22.90 -2.37
CA GLN A 322 14.64 23.11 -2.79
C GLN A 322 13.68 22.14 -2.11
N ALA A 323 14.07 20.86 -2.00
CA ALA A 323 13.31 19.84 -1.26
C ALA A 323 13.14 20.24 0.22
N ILE A 324 14.24 20.59 0.88
CA ILE A 324 14.24 21.03 2.27
C ILE A 324 13.41 22.30 2.48
N TYR A 325 13.49 23.25 1.54
CA TYR A 325 12.66 24.45 1.60
C TYR A 325 11.16 24.10 1.58
N VAL A 326 10.72 23.30 0.59
CA VAL A 326 9.31 22.89 0.47
C VAL A 326 8.85 22.08 1.68
N ALA A 327 9.65 21.07 2.11
CA ALA A 327 9.34 20.23 3.26
C ALA A 327 9.15 21.08 4.53
N ARG A 328 10.02 22.06 4.79
CA ARG A 328 9.91 22.97 5.93
C ARG A 328 8.63 23.81 5.91
N GLN A 329 8.24 24.31 4.74
CA GLN A 329 6.99 25.07 4.60
C GLN A 329 5.79 24.21 4.97
N ARG A 330 5.74 22.98 4.46
CA ARG A 330 4.64 22.03 4.72
C ARG A 330 4.60 21.59 6.20
N LEU A 331 5.75 21.53 6.86
CA LEU A 331 5.90 21.09 8.24
C LEU A 331 5.88 22.26 9.26
N SER A 332 5.55 23.48 8.85
CA SER A 332 5.61 24.69 9.69
C SER A 332 4.75 24.60 10.97
N GLY A 333 3.69 23.78 10.96
CA GLY A 333 2.85 23.51 12.15
C GLY A 333 3.38 22.40 13.07
N THR A 334 4.55 21.80 12.78
CA THR A 334 5.11 20.71 13.58
C THR A 334 6.41 21.11 14.25
N ASN A 335 6.68 20.55 15.45
CA ASN A 335 7.96 20.79 16.14
C ASN A 335 9.01 19.77 15.69
N PHE A 336 10.12 20.23 15.12
CA PHE A 336 11.23 19.37 14.69
C PHE A 336 12.59 20.07 14.82
N LYS A 337 13.66 19.29 14.83
CA LYS A 337 15.04 19.75 14.78
C LYS A 337 15.56 19.67 13.34
N LEU A 338 16.06 20.79 12.79
CA LEU A 338 16.80 20.78 11.52
C LEU A 338 18.29 20.56 11.83
N ILE A 339 18.89 19.55 11.18
CA ILE A 339 20.32 19.25 11.26
C ILE A 339 20.90 19.39 9.86
N LYS A 340 21.88 20.29 9.71
CA LYS A 340 22.67 20.42 8.48
C LYS A 340 23.90 19.53 8.63
N LEU A 341 24.11 18.67 7.64
CA LEU A 341 25.30 17.83 7.52
C LEU A 341 26.28 18.56 6.61
N ILE A 342 27.51 18.66 7.03
CA ILE A 342 28.58 19.38 6.35
C ILE A 342 29.28 18.46 5.39
#